data_658576f02981bc39ec8f0999d0709767
#
_entry.id   658576f02981bc39ec8f0999d0709767
#
_cell.length_a   1.000
_cell.length_b   1.000
_cell.length_c   1.000
_cell.angle_alpha   90.00
_cell.angle_beta   90.00
_cell.angle_gamma   90.00
#
_symmetry.space_group_name_H-M   'P 1'
#
loop_
_entity.id
_entity.type
_entity.pdbx_description
1 polymer ?
#
loop_
_entity_poly.entity_id
_entity_poly.type
_entity_poly.pdbx_seq_one_letter_code
_entity_poly.pdbx_strand_id
1 'polypeptide(L)'
;MLYSKKTEYLMESIRSGRAMVRSEKLNLIVGLSIPSMLAQISTVMMFFIDASMVGHLGAEASASIGLIESTTWLVGSLLSAAATGFSVQVAHFIGANDFVKARQVFRHALICGLAFSVFLSLIGVGIHSHLPYWLGGGADIASASSGYFLIYSLVLPFVYLYHTSEMMLKSAGNMHTPSVMAVLVCICDVIFNYIFIYICKLGVVGAAMGTALAYICISLPNLYLSACKNRMLNLRQDHVRFHWVKEYVQRACKISIPIAIQNILMSGAQIVSTMIVAPLGNIAIAAHSFAITAESLCYMPGYGIGDAATTLVGQTHGAGRIDLCKNFAYMTVGLGMLVMALMGVIMYVFAPEMIGVLSPVEAIRQLGTTCLRIEAFAEPFFAASIVTYCVCVGAGDTFKPAAINLGTMWLVRLTLAYGLSKSYRLEGVWIAMATELTFRGVLFLIRLFRGSWMKSFQVHG
;
A
#
# COMPACT_ATOMS: atom_id res chain seq x y z
N MET A 1 -10.83 21.52 -7.16
CA MET A 1 -10.31 22.87 -6.92
C MET A 1 -9.85 23.06 -5.47
N LEU A 2 -9.26 22.04 -4.84
CA LEU A 2 -8.83 22.04 -3.42
C LEU A 2 -7.37 21.59 -3.23
N TYR A 3 -6.60 21.58 -4.29
CA TYR A 3 -5.13 21.56 -4.17
C TYR A 3 -4.74 22.93 -3.62
N SER A 4 -4.19 22.96 -2.41
CA SER A 4 -3.84 24.24 -1.79
C SER A 4 -2.78 24.91 -2.66
N LYS A 5 -3.08 26.11 -3.18
CA LYS A 5 -2.10 26.94 -3.94
C LYS A 5 -0.76 27.06 -3.19
N LYS A 6 -0.83 26.97 -1.85
CA LYS A 6 0.35 26.98 -0.99
C LYS A 6 1.20 25.72 -1.16
N THR A 7 0.59 24.54 -1.26
CA THR A 7 1.31 23.26 -1.47
C THR A 7 1.98 23.25 -2.84
N GLU A 8 1.29 23.71 -3.89
CA GLU A 8 1.84 23.83 -5.24
C GLU A 8 3.06 24.79 -5.28
N TYR A 9 2.94 25.94 -4.66
CA TYR A 9 4.03 26.91 -4.54
C TYR A 9 5.24 26.32 -3.78
N LEU A 10 5.01 25.58 -2.70
CA LEU A 10 6.08 24.94 -1.93
C LEU A 10 6.76 23.81 -2.72
N MET A 11 5.99 23.03 -3.50
CA MET A 11 6.56 22.03 -4.41
C MET A 11 7.39 22.68 -5.53
N GLU A 12 6.96 23.81 -6.07
CA GLU A 12 7.74 24.59 -7.04
C GLU A 12 9.05 25.11 -6.44
N SER A 13 9.07 25.44 -5.15
CA SER A 13 10.29 25.86 -4.44
C SER A 13 11.37 24.78 -4.41
N ILE A 14 11.01 23.49 -4.48
CA ILE A 14 11.99 22.39 -4.61
C ILE A 14 12.72 22.52 -5.94
N ARG A 15 11.98 22.76 -7.02
CA ARG A 15 12.47 22.76 -8.40
C ARG A 15 13.17 24.07 -8.79
N SER A 16 12.74 25.20 -8.23
CA SER A 16 13.31 26.53 -8.50
C SER A 16 14.60 26.82 -7.72
N GLY A 17 15.05 25.91 -6.86
CA GLY A 17 16.25 26.11 -6.06
C GLY A 17 16.07 27.04 -4.85
N ARG A 18 14.86 27.56 -4.61
CA ARG A 18 14.57 28.44 -3.46
C ARG A 18 14.87 27.74 -2.14
N ALA A 19 15.50 28.46 -1.20
CA ALA A 19 15.67 27.99 0.17
C ALA A 19 14.30 27.92 0.88
N MET A 20 14.07 26.85 1.64
CA MET A 20 12.85 26.66 2.41
C MET A 20 13.16 26.70 3.90
N VAL A 21 12.37 27.45 4.65
CA VAL A 21 12.46 27.47 6.12
C VAL A 21 11.80 26.22 6.71
N ARG A 22 12.12 25.91 7.98
CA ARG A 22 11.63 24.67 8.63
C ARG A 22 10.10 24.57 8.65
N SER A 23 9.41 25.69 8.89
CA SER A 23 7.94 25.73 8.91
C SER A 23 7.33 25.44 7.52
N GLU A 24 7.95 25.93 6.44
CA GLU A 24 7.50 25.64 5.07
C GLU A 24 7.65 24.15 4.74
N LYS A 25 8.79 23.55 5.14
CA LYS A 25 9.03 22.10 4.96
C LYS A 25 7.97 21.27 5.71
N LEU A 26 7.68 21.62 6.97
CA LEU A 26 6.68 20.93 7.78
C LEU A 26 5.27 21.09 7.18
N ASN A 27 4.90 22.31 6.78
CA ASN A 27 3.63 22.57 6.12
C ASN A 27 3.46 21.77 4.83
N LEU A 28 4.54 21.61 4.06
CA LEU A 28 4.52 20.81 2.84
C LEU A 28 4.33 19.32 3.15
N ILE A 29 5.07 18.78 4.11
CA ILE A 29 4.93 17.38 4.54
C ILE A 29 3.50 17.12 5.01
N VAL A 30 2.96 17.93 5.89
CA VAL A 30 1.59 17.79 6.42
C VAL A 30 0.56 17.93 5.30
N GLY A 31 0.73 18.92 4.41
CA GLY A 31 -0.17 19.16 3.28
C GLY A 31 -0.23 18.02 2.28
N LEU A 32 0.84 17.24 2.13
CA LEU A 32 0.87 16.03 1.32
C LEU A 32 0.40 14.79 2.09
N SER A 33 0.75 14.69 3.37
CA SER A 33 0.45 13.51 4.20
C SER A 33 -1.04 13.37 4.50
N ILE A 34 -1.74 14.45 4.85
CA ILE A 34 -3.17 14.38 5.24
C ILE A 34 -4.04 13.80 4.12
N PRO A 35 -3.98 14.27 2.86
CA PRO A 35 -4.76 13.67 1.79
C PRO A 35 -4.40 12.20 1.54
N SER A 36 -3.11 11.86 1.64
CA SER A 36 -2.66 10.48 1.45
C SER A 36 -3.14 9.56 2.58
N MET A 37 -3.12 10.02 3.83
CA MET A 37 -3.72 9.29 4.96
C MET A 37 -5.21 9.01 4.73
N LEU A 38 -5.96 10.00 4.24
CA LEU A 38 -7.38 9.85 3.93
C LEU A 38 -7.59 8.79 2.83
N ALA A 39 -6.75 8.77 1.81
CA ALA A 39 -6.80 7.75 0.76
C ALA A 39 -6.57 6.34 1.33
N GLN A 40 -5.55 6.17 2.18
CA GLN A 40 -5.25 4.88 2.83
C GLN A 40 -6.39 4.41 3.73
N ILE A 41 -6.93 5.30 4.56
CA ILE A 41 -8.08 4.99 5.42
C ILE A 41 -9.30 4.60 4.58
N SER A 42 -9.59 5.33 3.49
CA SER A 42 -10.71 5.01 2.59
C SER A 42 -10.59 3.62 1.98
N THR A 43 -9.38 3.21 1.60
CA THR A 43 -9.13 1.87 1.06
C THR A 43 -9.41 0.79 2.09
N VAL A 44 -8.94 0.96 3.34
CA VAL A 44 -9.22 0.00 4.42
C VAL A 44 -10.72 -0.05 4.74
N MET A 45 -11.38 1.10 4.79
CA MET A 45 -12.83 1.17 5.01
C MET A 45 -13.61 0.44 3.92
N MET A 46 -13.20 0.56 2.65
CA MET A 46 -13.81 -0.18 1.55
C MET A 46 -13.78 -1.68 1.79
N PHE A 47 -12.59 -2.24 2.11
CA PHE A 47 -12.48 -3.67 2.40
C PHE A 47 -13.30 -4.11 3.61
N PHE A 48 -13.37 -3.28 4.64
CA PHE A 48 -14.16 -3.57 5.83
C PHE A 48 -15.66 -3.60 5.53
N ILE A 49 -16.15 -2.65 4.73
CA ILE A 49 -17.56 -2.60 4.30
C ILE A 49 -17.89 -3.80 3.41
N ASP A 50 -17.03 -4.15 2.46
CA ASP A 50 -17.22 -5.30 1.58
C ASP A 50 -17.32 -6.60 2.37
N ALA A 51 -16.39 -6.81 3.30
CA ALA A 51 -16.41 -7.98 4.16
C ALA A 51 -17.71 -8.06 5.00
N SER A 52 -18.19 -6.91 5.49
CA SER A 52 -19.47 -6.82 6.22
C SER A 52 -20.66 -7.14 5.31
N MET A 53 -20.72 -6.58 4.10
CA MET A 53 -21.83 -6.82 3.15
C MET A 53 -21.91 -8.29 2.75
N VAL A 54 -20.76 -8.91 2.46
CA VAL A 54 -20.70 -10.34 2.13
C VAL A 54 -20.98 -11.22 3.33
N GLY A 55 -20.55 -10.80 4.52
CA GLY A 55 -20.84 -11.50 5.78
C GLY A 55 -22.33 -11.71 6.04
N HIS A 56 -23.17 -10.76 5.61
CA HIS A 56 -24.62 -10.89 5.71
C HIS A 56 -25.24 -11.93 4.74
N LEU A 57 -24.48 -12.40 3.74
CA LEU A 57 -24.93 -13.48 2.84
C LEU A 57 -24.74 -14.88 3.46
N GLY A 58 -23.99 -14.98 4.55
CA GLY A 58 -23.75 -16.23 5.27
C GLY A 58 -22.28 -16.68 5.28
N ALA A 59 -22.04 -17.77 6.01
CA ALA A 59 -20.70 -18.29 6.24
C ALA A 59 -20.01 -18.79 4.96
N GLU A 60 -20.75 -19.43 4.05
CA GLU A 60 -20.22 -19.94 2.77
C GLU A 60 -19.75 -18.81 1.86
N ALA A 61 -20.51 -17.69 1.80
CA ALA A 61 -20.13 -16.51 1.02
C ALA A 61 -18.86 -15.87 1.56
N SER A 62 -18.76 -15.70 2.87
CA SER A 62 -17.56 -15.19 3.53
C SER A 62 -16.34 -16.09 3.31
N ALA A 63 -16.53 -17.41 3.42
CA ALA A 63 -15.47 -18.38 3.16
C ALA A 63 -15.00 -18.37 1.71
N SER A 64 -15.93 -18.18 0.75
CA SER A 64 -15.62 -18.11 -0.68
C SER A 64 -14.67 -16.96 -1.01
N ILE A 65 -14.89 -15.76 -0.43
CA ILE A 65 -14.03 -14.60 -0.64
C ILE A 65 -12.73 -14.74 0.15
N GLY A 66 -12.82 -15.13 1.43
CA GLY A 66 -11.64 -15.30 2.29
C GLY A 66 -10.61 -16.28 1.71
N LEU A 67 -11.07 -17.33 1.00
CA LEU A 67 -10.20 -18.30 0.36
C LEU A 67 -9.28 -17.66 -0.68
N ILE A 68 -9.79 -16.76 -1.51
CA ILE A 68 -9.05 -16.15 -2.62
C ILE A 68 -8.49 -14.77 -2.31
N GLU A 69 -8.84 -14.19 -1.16
CA GLU A 69 -8.46 -12.83 -0.77
C GLU A 69 -6.93 -12.63 -0.80
N SER A 70 -6.17 -13.56 -0.25
CA SER A 70 -4.71 -13.49 -0.27
C SER A 70 -4.13 -13.47 -1.67
N THR A 71 -4.73 -14.17 -2.61
CA THR A 71 -4.32 -14.17 -4.03
C THR A 71 -4.65 -12.84 -4.70
N THR A 72 -5.83 -12.28 -4.45
CA THR A 72 -6.21 -10.97 -5.01
C THR A 72 -5.32 -9.85 -4.47
N TRP A 73 -5.00 -9.87 -3.18
CA TRP A 73 -4.04 -8.94 -2.57
C TRP A 73 -2.66 -9.07 -3.18
N LEU A 74 -2.17 -10.29 -3.38
CA LEU A 74 -0.88 -10.53 -4.00
C LEU A 74 -0.83 -9.97 -5.42
N VAL A 75 -1.83 -10.28 -6.26
CA VAL A 75 -1.89 -9.78 -7.64
C VAL A 75 -1.98 -8.25 -7.67
N GLY A 76 -2.81 -7.64 -6.82
CA GLY A 76 -2.91 -6.18 -6.67
C GLY A 76 -1.56 -5.54 -6.28
N SER A 77 -0.84 -6.15 -5.35
CA SER A 77 0.48 -5.66 -4.91
C SER A 77 1.56 -5.76 -5.99
N LEU A 78 1.47 -6.77 -6.88
CA LEU A 78 2.37 -6.88 -8.05
C LEU A 78 2.11 -5.76 -9.06
N LEU A 79 0.84 -5.42 -9.33
CA LEU A 79 0.48 -4.29 -10.19
C LEU A 79 0.96 -2.97 -9.60
N SER A 80 0.79 -2.79 -8.30
CA SER A 80 1.30 -1.61 -7.59
C SER A 80 2.82 -1.51 -7.64
N ALA A 81 3.54 -2.62 -7.46
CA ALA A 81 5.00 -2.66 -7.58
C ALA A 81 5.46 -2.25 -9.00
N ALA A 82 4.78 -2.74 -10.04
CA ALA A 82 5.07 -2.37 -11.42
C ALA A 82 4.87 -0.87 -11.66
N ALA A 83 3.78 -0.29 -11.14
CA ALA A 83 3.53 1.14 -11.23
C ALA A 83 4.59 1.98 -10.47
N THR A 84 5.03 1.51 -9.30
CA THR A 84 6.04 2.20 -8.47
C THR A 84 7.37 2.37 -9.21
N GLY A 85 7.82 1.37 -9.96
CA GLY A 85 9.08 1.43 -10.70
C GLY A 85 9.14 2.56 -11.73
N PHE A 86 8.02 2.90 -12.35
CA PHE A 86 7.92 4.04 -13.25
C PHE A 86 7.67 5.35 -12.51
N SER A 87 6.84 5.34 -11.47
CA SER A 87 6.46 6.55 -10.75
C SER A 87 7.63 7.22 -10.02
N VAL A 88 8.56 6.44 -9.49
CA VAL A 88 9.81 6.95 -8.89
C VAL A 88 10.66 7.69 -9.93
N GLN A 89 10.79 7.15 -11.14
CA GLN A 89 11.51 7.82 -12.22
C GLN A 89 10.82 9.13 -12.62
N VAL A 90 9.49 9.13 -12.69
CA VAL A 90 8.71 10.35 -12.96
C VAL A 90 8.96 11.41 -11.90
N ALA A 91 8.98 11.04 -10.60
CA ALA A 91 9.29 11.98 -9.53
C ALA A 91 10.70 12.59 -9.68
N HIS A 92 11.70 11.78 -10.07
CA HIS A 92 13.07 12.26 -10.33
C HIS A 92 13.11 13.25 -11.50
N PHE A 93 12.49 12.92 -12.65
CA PHE A 93 12.47 13.82 -13.80
C PHE A 93 11.69 15.10 -13.55
N ILE A 94 10.57 15.04 -12.80
CA ILE A 94 9.84 16.24 -12.38
C ILE A 94 10.72 17.11 -11.48
N GLY A 95 11.43 16.51 -10.54
CA GLY A 95 12.38 17.21 -9.67
C GLY A 95 13.48 17.92 -10.46
N ALA A 96 13.98 17.28 -11.53
CA ALA A 96 14.97 17.84 -12.45
C ALA A 96 14.40 18.85 -13.45
N ASN A 97 13.11 19.22 -13.41
CA ASN A 97 12.38 20.03 -14.39
C ASN A 97 12.36 19.43 -15.81
N ASP A 98 12.67 18.14 -15.98
CA ASP A 98 12.60 17.45 -17.27
C ASP A 98 11.23 16.79 -17.47
N PHE A 99 10.23 17.62 -17.75
CA PHE A 99 8.85 17.13 -17.91
C PHE A 99 8.68 16.29 -19.18
N VAL A 100 9.53 16.48 -20.19
CA VAL A 100 9.48 15.68 -21.42
C VAL A 100 9.83 14.23 -21.12
N LYS A 101 10.94 13.98 -20.41
CA LYS A 101 11.30 12.63 -19.97
C LYS A 101 10.29 12.05 -19.00
N ALA A 102 9.75 12.85 -18.07
CA ALA A 102 8.70 12.40 -17.16
C ALA A 102 7.47 11.86 -17.91
N ARG A 103 7.02 12.55 -18.95
CA ARG A 103 5.89 12.12 -19.82
C ARG A 103 6.23 10.90 -20.66
N GLN A 104 7.47 10.80 -21.17
CA GLN A 104 7.92 9.60 -21.87
C GLN A 104 7.92 8.38 -20.95
N VAL A 105 8.40 8.50 -19.71
CA VAL A 105 8.32 7.42 -18.71
C VAL A 105 6.87 7.06 -18.41
N PHE A 106 5.97 8.04 -18.30
CA PHE A 106 4.55 7.77 -18.09
C PHE A 106 3.92 6.98 -19.25
N ARG A 107 4.29 7.31 -20.51
CA ARG A 107 3.85 6.52 -21.68
C ARG A 107 4.36 5.09 -21.62
N HIS A 108 5.63 4.87 -21.22
CA HIS A 108 6.18 3.53 -21.02
C HIS A 108 5.45 2.79 -19.90
N ALA A 109 5.10 3.46 -18.80
CA ALA A 109 4.33 2.89 -17.71
C ALA A 109 2.96 2.38 -18.18
N LEU A 110 2.26 3.16 -19.01
CA LEU A 110 0.98 2.74 -19.57
C LEU A 110 1.12 1.54 -20.49
N ILE A 111 2.09 1.54 -21.40
CA ILE A 111 2.27 0.44 -22.35
C ILE A 111 2.75 -0.84 -21.66
N CYS A 112 3.87 -0.77 -20.92
CA CYS A 112 4.46 -1.95 -20.27
C CYS A 112 3.55 -2.50 -19.18
N GLY A 113 2.96 -1.63 -18.38
CA GLY A 113 2.14 -2.06 -17.27
C GLY A 113 0.77 -2.57 -17.72
N LEU A 114 0.15 -2.01 -18.76
CA LEU A 114 -1.03 -2.60 -19.37
C LEU A 114 -0.72 -3.98 -19.95
N ALA A 115 0.39 -4.13 -20.67
CA ALA A 115 0.81 -5.45 -21.17
C ALA A 115 1.00 -6.45 -20.03
N PHE A 116 1.64 -6.03 -18.93
CA PHE A 116 1.83 -6.86 -17.74
C PHE A 116 0.50 -7.20 -17.05
N SER A 117 -0.41 -6.23 -16.91
CA SER A 117 -1.72 -6.45 -16.30
C SER A 117 -2.62 -7.36 -17.14
N VAL A 118 -2.57 -7.25 -18.48
CA VAL A 118 -3.25 -8.16 -19.40
C VAL A 118 -2.66 -9.57 -19.31
N PHE A 119 -1.33 -9.69 -19.21
CA PHE A 119 -0.68 -10.99 -19.01
C PHE A 119 -1.13 -11.65 -17.70
N LEU A 120 -1.18 -10.92 -16.58
CA LEU A 120 -1.71 -11.44 -15.32
C LEU A 120 -3.21 -11.77 -15.41
N SER A 121 -3.98 -10.94 -16.12
CA SER A 121 -5.40 -11.20 -16.40
C SER A 121 -5.60 -12.51 -17.12
N LEU A 122 -4.84 -12.79 -18.19
CA LEU A 122 -4.92 -14.03 -18.93
C LEU A 122 -4.55 -15.25 -18.09
N ILE A 123 -3.52 -15.14 -17.24
CA ILE A 123 -3.18 -16.19 -16.26
C ILE A 123 -4.36 -16.40 -15.30
N GLY A 124 -4.88 -15.33 -14.70
CA GLY A 124 -6.00 -15.39 -13.77
C GLY A 124 -7.24 -16.04 -14.38
N VAL A 125 -7.59 -15.65 -15.60
CA VAL A 125 -8.68 -16.27 -16.37
C VAL A 125 -8.40 -17.76 -16.67
N GLY A 126 -7.14 -18.13 -16.93
CA GLY A 126 -6.78 -19.53 -17.18
C GLY A 126 -6.87 -20.43 -15.95
N ILE A 127 -6.60 -19.89 -14.77
CA ILE A 127 -6.53 -20.68 -13.52
C ILE A 127 -7.77 -20.55 -12.63
N HIS A 128 -8.71 -19.64 -12.93
CA HIS A 128 -9.82 -19.29 -12.02
C HIS A 128 -10.63 -20.50 -11.52
N SER A 129 -10.85 -21.50 -12.37
CA SER A 129 -11.63 -22.69 -12.01
C SER A 129 -10.86 -23.68 -11.13
N HIS A 130 -9.52 -23.68 -11.20
CA HIS A 130 -8.66 -24.58 -10.44
C HIS A 130 -8.15 -23.95 -9.14
N LEU A 131 -8.05 -22.62 -9.10
CA LEU A 131 -7.49 -21.89 -7.96
C LEU A 131 -8.17 -22.21 -6.61
N PRO A 132 -9.52 -22.25 -6.48
CA PRO A 132 -10.14 -22.59 -5.21
C PRO A 132 -9.73 -23.96 -4.69
N TYR A 133 -9.59 -24.95 -5.57
CA TYR A 133 -9.16 -26.31 -5.18
C TYR A 133 -7.68 -26.34 -4.78
N TRP A 134 -6.82 -25.61 -5.47
CA TRP A 134 -5.40 -25.50 -5.09
C TRP A 134 -5.21 -24.85 -3.71
N LEU A 135 -6.12 -23.96 -3.32
CA LEU A 135 -6.13 -23.33 -2.02
C LEU A 135 -6.83 -24.17 -0.93
N GLY A 136 -7.31 -25.36 -1.26
CA GLY A 136 -7.96 -26.27 -0.30
C GLY A 136 -9.46 -26.02 -0.10
N GLY A 137 -10.11 -25.27 -0.98
CA GLY A 137 -11.55 -25.03 -0.95
C GLY A 137 -12.38 -26.25 -1.31
N GLY A 138 -13.49 -26.46 -0.62
CA GLY A 138 -14.46 -27.49 -0.93
C GLY A 138 -15.31 -27.15 -2.15
N ALA A 139 -16.00 -28.16 -2.69
CA ALA A 139 -16.86 -28.01 -3.87
C ALA A 139 -18.05 -27.03 -3.63
N ASP A 140 -18.46 -26.88 -2.39
CA ASP A 140 -19.53 -26.00 -1.94
C ASP A 140 -19.23 -24.50 -2.19
N ILE A 141 -17.97 -24.09 -1.96
CA ILE A 141 -17.52 -22.70 -2.13
C ILE A 141 -16.75 -22.44 -3.41
N ALA A 142 -16.27 -23.51 -4.09
CA ALA A 142 -15.37 -23.37 -5.25
C ALA A 142 -15.99 -22.59 -6.41
N SER A 143 -17.28 -22.79 -6.69
CA SER A 143 -17.97 -22.08 -7.77
C SER A 143 -18.05 -20.57 -7.53
N ALA A 144 -18.40 -20.14 -6.32
CA ALA A 144 -18.50 -18.73 -5.95
C ALA A 144 -17.11 -18.07 -5.94
N SER A 145 -16.10 -18.75 -5.37
CA SER A 145 -14.70 -18.29 -5.36
C SER A 145 -14.14 -18.13 -6.77
N SER A 146 -14.39 -19.12 -7.64
CA SER A 146 -13.98 -19.11 -9.04
C SER A 146 -14.62 -17.95 -9.81
N GLY A 147 -15.92 -17.72 -9.64
CA GLY A 147 -16.64 -16.63 -10.28
C GLY A 147 -16.13 -15.25 -9.82
N TYR A 148 -15.88 -15.08 -8.54
CA TYR A 148 -15.28 -13.86 -8.00
C TYR A 148 -13.90 -13.60 -8.59
N PHE A 149 -13.03 -14.60 -8.58
CA PHE A 149 -11.66 -14.48 -9.07
C PHE A 149 -11.61 -14.22 -10.59
N LEU A 150 -12.53 -14.82 -11.35
CA LEU A 150 -12.66 -14.57 -12.79
C LEU A 150 -12.93 -13.08 -13.07
N ILE A 151 -13.93 -12.49 -12.38
CA ILE A 151 -14.29 -11.09 -12.57
C ILE A 151 -13.15 -10.18 -12.15
N TYR A 152 -12.52 -10.47 -11.00
CA TYR A 152 -11.34 -9.73 -10.54
C TYR A 152 -10.20 -9.79 -11.58
N SER A 153 -9.93 -10.97 -12.14
CA SER A 153 -8.90 -11.17 -13.17
C SER A 153 -9.17 -10.37 -14.44
N LEU A 154 -10.42 -10.30 -14.89
CA LEU A 154 -10.82 -9.51 -16.06
C LEU A 154 -10.63 -8.01 -15.88
N VAL A 155 -10.73 -7.52 -14.67
CA VAL A 155 -10.65 -6.08 -14.37
C VAL A 155 -9.21 -5.60 -14.07
N LEU A 156 -8.23 -6.50 -13.96
CA LEU A 156 -6.85 -6.15 -13.63
C LEU A 156 -6.24 -5.00 -14.48
N PRO A 157 -6.50 -4.89 -15.79
CA PRO A 157 -6.02 -3.74 -16.56
C PRO A 157 -6.54 -2.39 -16.03
N PHE A 158 -7.79 -2.32 -15.58
CA PHE A 158 -8.37 -1.11 -15.01
C PHE A 158 -7.83 -0.84 -13.61
N VAL A 159 -7.62 -1.88 -12.81
CA VAL A 159 -6.94 -1.77 -11.50
C VAL A 159 -5.52 -1.22 -11.69
N TYR A 160 -4.78 -1.69 -12.69
CA TYR A 160 -3.47 -1.15 -13.02
C TYR A 160 -3.53 0.32 -13.45
N LEU A 161 -4.48 0.69 -14.32
CA LEU A 161 -4.68 2.08 -14.73
C LEU A 161 -4.98 2.99 -13.55
N TYR A 162 -5.81 2.52 -12.61
CA TYR A 162 -6.10 3.26 -11.39
C TYR A 162 -4.83 3.50 -10.57
N HIS A 163 -4.08 2.45 -10.22
CA HIS A 163 -2.84 2.56 -9.44
C HIS A 163 -1.76 3.40 -10.13
N THR A 164 -1.57 3.20 -11.43
CA THR A 164 -0.58 3.98 -12.19
C THR A 164 -0.93 5.46 -12.20
N SER A 165 -2.18 5.80 -12.48
CA SER A 165 -2.65 7.19 -12.49
C SER A 165 -2.52 7.85 -11.12
N GLU A 166 -2.87 7.12 -10.05
CA GLU A 166 -2.70 7.55 -8.67
C GLU A 166 -1.22 7.85 -8.36
N MET A 167 -0.32 6.91 -8.65
CA MET A 167 1.10 7.05 -8.37
C MET A 167 1.76 8.16 -9.21
N MET A 168 1.34 8.35 -10.44
CA MET A 168 1.82 9.45 -11.29
C MET A 168 1.40 10.82 -10.72
N LEU A 169 0.17 10.96 -10.26
CA LEU A 169 -0.29 12.19 -9.61
C LEU A 169 0.46 12.45 -8.30
N LYS A 170 0.68 11.42 -7.48
CA LYS A 170 1.49 11.52 -6.26
C LYS A 170 2.92 11.96 -6.59
N SER A 171 3.55 11.37 -7.59
CA SER A 171 4.89 11.75 -8.06
C SER A 171 4.98 13.20 -8.53
N ALA A 172 3.90 13.73 -9.08
CA ALA A 172 3.78 15.14 -9.43
C ALA A 172 3.50 16.06 -8.23
N GLY A 173 3.39 15.51 -7.02
CA GLY A 173 3.10 16.26 -5.79
C GLY A 173 1.61 16.53 -5.56
N ASN A 174 0.72 15.96 -6.38
CA ASN A 174 -0.72 16.09 -6.20
C ASN A 174 -1.26 14.89 -5.43
N MET A 175 -1.35 15.01 -4.10
CA MET A 175 -1.95 14.00 -3.24
C MET A 175 -3.46 14.14 -3.09
N HIS A 176 -4.00 15.32 -3.39
CA HIS A 176 -5.43 15.60 -3.20
C HIS A 176 -6.31 14.84 -4.20
N THR A 177 -5.95 14.86 -5.50
CA THR A 177 -6.73 14.17 -6.53
C THR A 177 -6.80 12.66 -6.28
N PRO A 178 -5.69 11.94 -6.02
CA PRO A 178 -5.74 10.54 -5.64
C PRO A 178 -6.59 10.25 -4.41
N SER A 179 -6.54 11.13 -3.39
CA SER A 179 -7.38 10.99 -2.19
C SER A 179 -8.87 11.08 -2.50
N VAL A 180 -9.27 12.05 -3.30
CA VAL A 180 -10.67 12.18 -3.73
C VAL A 180 -11.09 10.95 -4.56
N MET A 181 -10.22 10.48 -5.46
CA MET A 181 -10.51 9.28 -6.27
C MET A 181 -10.65 8.03 -5.40
N ALA A 182 -9.82 7.86 -4.36
CA ALA A 182 -9.95 6.74 -3.42
C ALA A 182 -11.28 6.75 -2.66
N VAL A 183 -11.72 7.92 -2.19
CA VAL A 183 -13.03 8.08 -1.56
C VAL A 183 -14.15 7.77 -2.56
N LEU A 184 -14.05 8.23 -3.80
CA LEU A 184 -15.05 7.96 -4.83
C LEU A 184 -15.11 6.48 -5.21
N VAL A 185 -13.96 5.77 -5.29
CA VAL A 185 -13.95 4.31 -5.48
C VAL A 185 -14.71 3.63 -4.36
N CYS A 186 -14.43 3.99 -3.10
CA CYS A 186 -15.12 3.42 -1.94
C CYS A 186 -16.63 3.66 -2.00
N ILE A 187 -17.08 4.88 -2.32
CA ILE A 187 -18.51 5.20 -2.43
C ILE A 187 -19.17 4.43 -3.58
N CYS A 188 -18.53 4.40 -4.75
CA CYS A 188 -19.04 3.67 -5.91
C CYS A 188 -19.13 2.17 -5.62
N ASP A 189 -18.10 1.62 -4.97
CA ASP A 189 -18.04 0.21 -4.61
C ASP A 189 -19.18 -0.18 -3.68
N VAL A 190 -19.43 0.59 -2.62
CA VAL A 190 -20.55 0.35 -1.69
C VAL A 190 -21.89 0.40 -2.43
N ILE A 191 -22.09 1.39 -3.30
CA ILE A 191 -23.35 1.53 -4.06
C ILE A 191 -23.54 0.36 -5.02
N PHE A 192 -22.52 0.01 -5.79
CA PHE A 192 -22.61 -1.08 -6.77
C PHE A 192 -22.72 -2.44 -6.08
N ASN A 193 -21.99 -2.66 -4.98
CA ASN A 193 -22.12 -3.87 -4.18
C ASN A 193 -23.54 -4.02 -3.64
N TYR A 194 -24.14 -2.93 -3.11
CA TYR A 194 -25.53 -2.96 -2.66
C TYR A 194 -26.50 -3.36 -3.78
N ILE A 195 -26.31 -2.79 -4.97
CA ILE A 195 -27.17 -3.10 -6.14
C ILE A 195 -26.99 -4.56 -6.55
N PHE A 196 -25.76 -5.03 -6.77
CA PHE A 196 -25.50 -6.36 -7.30
C PHE A 196 -25.72 -7.47 -6.28
N ILE A 197 -25.40 -7.25 -5.01
CA ILE A 197 -25.57 -8.25 -3.96
C ILE A 197 -27.05 -8.39 -3.57
N TYR A 198 -27.71 -7.25 -3.25
CA TYR A 198 -29.03 -7.29 -2.63
C TYR A 198 -30.19 -7.10 -3.60
N ILE A 199 -30.08 -6.20 -4.59
CA ILE A 199 -31.16 -5.95 -5.56
C ILE A 199 -31.11 -7.00 -6.67
N CYS A 200 -29.96 -7.22 -7.31
CA CYS A 200 -29.80 -8.22 -8.36
C CYS A 200 -29.64 -9.65 -7.80
N LYS A 201 -29.41 -9.80 -6.50
CA LYS A 201 -29.26 -11.11 -5.80
C LYS A 201 -28.17 -12.02 -6.38
N LEU A 202 -27.05 -11.42 -6.82
CA LEU A 202 -25.92 -12.14 -7.43
C LEU A 202 -24.93 -12.68 -6.38
N GLY A 203 -25.15 -12.42 -5.09
CA GLY A 203 -24.33 -12.93 -4.00
C GLY A 203 -22.86 -12.52 -4.12
N VAL A 204 -21.95 -13.49 -3.95
CA VAL A 204 -20.49 -13.29 -4.01
C VAL A 204 -20.02 -12.74 -5.36
N VAL A 205 -20.60 -13.21 -6.45
CA VAL A 205 -20.31 -12.72 -7.81
C VAL A 205 -20.72 -11.25 -7.94
N GLY A 206 -21.82 -10.87 -7.28
CA GLY A 206 -22.29 -9.48 -7.22
C GLY A 206 -21.28 -8.54 -6.54
N ALA A 207 -20.64 -8.98 -5.47
CA ALA A 207 -19.56 -8.23 -4.82
C ALA A 207 -18.38 -8.00 -5.77
N ALA A 208 -17.94 -9.04 -6.50
CA ALA A 208 -16.88 -8.91 -7.51
C ALA A 208 -17.27 -7.93 -8.62
N MET A 209 -18.51 -7.97 -9.10
CA MET A 209 -19.00 -7.07 -10.14
C MET A 209 -19.08 -5.62 -9.66
N GLY A 210 -19.48 -5.39 -8.42
CA GLY A 210 -19.54 -4.06 -7.82
C GLY A 210 -18.17 -3.41 -7.74
N THR A 211 -17.21 -4.11 -7.15
CA THR A 211 -15.82 -3.66 -7.05
C THR A 211 -15.19 -3.46 -8.43
N ALA A 212 -15.41 -4.40 -9.38
CA ALA A 212 -14.93 -4.28 -10.74
C ALA A 212 -15.47 -3.01 -11.44
N LEU A 213 -16.77 -2.75 -11.32
CA LEU A 213 -17.40 -1.58 -11.93
C LEU A 213 -16.91 -0.28 -11.28
N ALA A 214 -16.69 -0.26 -9.96
CA ALA A 214 -16.11 0.89 -9.26
C ALA A 214 -14.73 1.24 -9.80
N TYR A 215 -13.85 0.25 -9.96
CA TYR A 215 -12.53 0.49 -10.57
C TYR A 215 -12.61 0.95 -12.02
N ILE A 216 -13.49 0.37 -12.84
CA ILE A 216 -13.68 0.80 -14.24
C ILE A 216 -14.15 2.25 -14.28
N CYS A 217 -15.16 2.61 -13.50
CA CYS A 217 -15.73 3.95 -13.48
C CYS A 217 -14.74 5.03 -13.03
N ILE A 218 -13.85 4.71 -12.10
CA ILE A 218 -12.93 5.70 -11.51
C ILE A 218 -11.55 5.68 -12.18
N SER A 219 -11.09 4.56 -12.73
CA SER A 219 -9.78 4.48 -13.39
C SER A 219 -9.68 5.40 -14.61
N LEU A 220 -10.74 5.49 -15.42
CA LEU A 220 -10.74 6.33 -16.62
C LEU A 220 -10.70 7.83 -16.29
N PRO A 221 -11.56 8.39 -15.39
CA PRO A 221 -11.40 9.76 -14.93
C PRO A 221 -10.05 10.04 -14.28
N ASN A 222 -9.54 9.10 -13.47
CA ASN A 222 -8.22 9.25 -12.83
C ASN A 222 -7.09 9.32 -13.87
N LEU A 223 -7.13 8.47 -14.89
CA LEU A 223 -6.22 8.50 -16.02
C LEU A 223 -6.35 9.84 -16.79
N TYR A 224 -7.56 10.30 -17.05
CA TYR A 224 -7.77 11.59 -17.72
C TYR A 224 -7.20 12.76 -16.92
N LEU A 225 -7.37 12.77 -15.60
CA LEU A 225 -6.82 13.83 -14.74
C LEU A 225 -5.29 13.79 -14.71
N SER A 226 -4.68 12.60 -14.67
CA SER A 226 -3.22 12.46 -14.68
C SER A 226 -2.62 12.78 -16.05
N ALA A 227 -3.17 12.19 -17.13
CA ALA A 227 -2.58 12.23 -18.46
C ALA A 227 -2.95 13.46 -19.28
N CYS A 228 -4.05 14.17 -18.96
CA CYS A 228 -4.55 15.30 -19.76
C CYS A 228 -4.69 16.62 -18.99
N LYS A 229 -4.98 16.56 -17.69
CA LYS A 229 -5.22 17.78 -16.90
C LYS A 229 -4.03 18.22 -16.04
N ASN A 230 -3.18 17.30 -15.64
CA ASN A 230 -2.00 17.64 -14.86
C ASN A 230 -0.97 18.35 -15.75
N ARG A 231 -0.59 19.58 -15.41
CA ARG A 231 0.32 20.42 -16.21
C ARG A 231 1.67 19.76 -16.48
N MET A 232 2.21 19.00 -15.53
CA MET A 232 3.53 18.37 -15.66
C MET A 232 3.48 17.05 -16.44
N LEU A 233 2.36 16.32 -16.36
CA LEU A 233 2.17 14.98 -16.91
C LEU A 233 1.30 14.95 -18.17
N ASN A 234 0.86 16.10 -18.68
CA ASN A 234 -0.05 16.18 -19.82
C ASN A 234 0.60 15.61 -21.09
N LEU A 235 0.19 14.40 -21.46
CA LEU A 235 0.73 13.67 -22.62
C LEU A 235 0.38 14.32 -23.98
N ARG A 236 -0.58 15.28 -24.00
CA ARG A 236 -0.99 15.99 -25.21
C ARG A 236 -0.13 17.23 -25.50
N GLN A 237 0.64 17.72 -24.52
CA GLN A 237 1.45 18.94 -24.67
C GLN A 237 2.73 18.72 -25.48
N ASP A 238 3.23 17.49 -25.55
CA ASP A 238 4.46 17.21 -26.26
C ASP A 238 4.18 16.84 -27.71
N HIS A 239 4.74 17.60 -28.64
CA HIS A 239 4.83 17.21 -30.05
C HIS A 239 5.88 16.09 -30.29
N VAL A 240 6.56 15.66 -29.23
CA VAL A 240 7.54 14.56 -29.29
C VAL A 240 6.81 13.24 -29.47
N ARG A 241 7.07 12.58 -30.60
CA ARG A 241 6.54 11.23 -30.87
C ARG A 241 7.05 10.25 -29.81
N PHE A 242 6.21 9.28 -29.45
CA PHE A 242 6.65 8.19 -28.60
C PHE A 242 7.83 7.47 -29.27
N HIS A 243 8.90 7.28 -28.51
CA HIS A 243 10.01 6.42 -28.88
C HIS A 243 10.33 5.49 -27.73
N TRP A 244 10.63 4.25 -28.08
CA TRP A 244 10.95 3.25 -27.10
C TRP A 244 12.34 3.48 -26.49
N VAL A 245 12.40 3.64 -25.17
CA VAL A 245 13.65 3.80 -24.42
C VAL A 245 13.80 2.62 -23.46
N LYS A 246 14.65 1.68 -23.84
CA LYS A 246 14.91 0.45 -23.05
C LYS A 246 15.36 0.78 -21.63
N GLU A 247 16.08 1.85 -21.44
CA GLU A 247 16.63 2.26 -20.15
C GLU A 247 15.55 2.56 -19.11
N TYR A 248 14.43 3.17 -19.52
CA TYR A 248 13.30 3.44 -18.61
C TYR A 248 12.66 2.15 -18.08
N VAL A 249 12.54 1.16 -18.96
CA VAL A 249 12.00 -0.14 -18.57
C VAL A 249 12.97 -0.90 -17.67
N GLN A 250 14.26 -0.89 -17.99
CA GLN A 250 15.29 -1.53 -17.16
C GLN A 250 15.33 -0.92 -15.75
N ARG A 251 15.26 0.41 -15.65
CA ARG A 251 15.20 1.12 -14.37
C ARG A 251 13.92 0.77 -13.60
N ALA A 252 12.78 0.75 -14.29
CA ALA A 252 11.52 0.36 -13.67
C ALA A 252 11.59 -1.07 -13.12
N CYS A 253 12.11 -2.04 -13.89
CA CYS A 253 12.31 -3.41 -13.43
C CYS A 253 13.25 -3.48 -12.22
N LYS A 254 14.35 -2.73 -12.24
CA LYS A 254 15.31 -2.70 -11.12
C LYS A 254 14.67 -2.21 -9.81
N ILE A 255 13.70 -1.31 -9.90
CA ILE A 255 12.95 -0.80 -8.73
C ILE A 255 11.81 -1.77 -8.36
N SER A 256 11.03 -2.22 -9.35
CA SER A 256 9.80 -3.00 -9.13
C SER A 256 10.07 -4.44 -8.71
N ILE A 257 11.08 -5.11 -9.26
CA ILE A 257 11.33 -6.54 -8.99
C ILE A 257 11.63 -6.81 -7.52
N PRO A 258 12.50 -6.05 -6.82
CA PRO A 258 12.71 -6.25 -5.39
C PRO A 258 11.44 -6.06 -4.56
N ILE A 259 10.60 -5.08 -4.93
CA ILE A 259 9.30 -4.82 -4.27
C ILE A 259 8.35 -6.00 -4.50
N ALA A 260 8.27 -6.50 -5.74
CA ALA A 260 7.41 -7.63 -6.09
C ALA A 260 7.83 -8.91 -5.33
N ILE A 261 9.12 -9.22 -5.31
CA ILE A 261 9.67 -10.36 -4.56
C ILE A 261 9.38 -10.21 -3.06
N GLN A 262 9.60 -9.00 -2.52
CA GLN A 262 9.25 -8.72 -1.13
C GLN A 262 7.78 -8.99 -0.86
N ASN A 263 6.85 -8.52 -1.69
CA ASN A 263 5.41 -8.71 -1.51
C ASN A 263 5.03 -10.19 -1.53
N ILE A 264 5.58 -10.97 -2.46
CA ILE A 264 5.36 -12.42 -2.55
C ILE A 264 5.83 -13.12 -1.27
N LEU A 265 7.06 -12.85 -0.85
CA LEU A 265 7.65 -13.51 0.33
C LEU A 265 7.04 -13.03 1.64
N MET A 266 6.59 -11.78 1.73
CA MET A 266 5.84 -11.28 2.88
C MET A 266 4.47 -11.94 2.99
N SER A 267 3.77 -12.16 1.88
CA SER A 267 2.51 -12.92 1.88
C SER A 267 2.75 -14.37 2.33
N GLY A 268 3.82 -15.00 1.88
CA GLY A 268 4.23 -16.33 2.37
C GLY A 268 4.51 -16.35 3.88
N ALA A 269 5.17 -15.32 4.40
CA ALA A 269 5.45 -15.21 5.83
C ALA A 269 4.17 -15.03 6.66
N GLN A 270 3.16 -14.32 6.15
CA GLN A 270 1.85 -14.21 6.79
C GLN A 270 1.14 -15.57 6.88
N ILE A 271 1.21 -16.38 5.83
CA ILE A 271 0.68 -17.76 5.86
C ILE A 271 1.37 -18.57 6.96
N VAL A 272 2.70 -18.54 7.04
CA VAL A 272 3.45 -19.25 8.09
C VAL A 272 3.09 -18.72 9.47
N SER A 273 2.91 -17.42 9.65
CA SER A 273 2.45 -16.82 10.90
C SER A 273 1.09 -17.38 11.32
N THR A 274 0.15 -17.48 10.39
CA THR A 274 -1.17 -18.09 10.63
C THR A 274 -1.06 -19.56 11.02
N MET A 275 -0.15 -20.31 10.38
CA MET A 275 0.11 -21.72 10.74
C MET A 275 0.68 -21.88 12.16
N ILE A 276 1.42 -20.89 12.66
CA ILE A 276 1.92 -20.87 14.06
C ILE A 276 0.76 -20.60 15.04
N VAL A 277 -0.19 -19.75 14.66
CA VAL A 277 -1.34 -19.40 15.52
C VAL A 277 -2.42 -20.48 15.50
N ALA A 278 -2.62 -21.18 14.39
CA ALA A 278 -3.70 -22.15 14.22
C ALA A 278 -3.77 -23.23 15.32
N PRO A 279 -2.66 -23.85 15.78
CA PRO A 279 -2.69 -24.85 16.85
C PRO A 279 -3.11 -24.31 18.24
N LEU A 280 -3.13 -22.97 18.42
CA LEU A 280 -3.47 -22.34 19.69
C LEU A 280 -4.97 -22.33 19.98
N GLY A 281 -5.80 -22.69 18.99
CA GLY A 281 -7.25 -22.84 19.13
C GLY A 281 -8.06 -21.68 18.53
N ASN A 282 -9.36 -21.88 18.40
CA ASN A 282 -10.27 -20.96 17.69
C ASN A 282 -10.33 -19.56 18.31
N ILE A 283 -10.28 -19.46 19.64
CA ILE A 283 -10.27 -18.17 20.35
C ILE A 283 -9.00 -17.38 19.99
N ALA A 284 -7.85 -18.05 19.95
CA ALA A 284 -6.58 -17.42 19.58
C ALA A 284 -6.58 -16.97 18.12
N ILE A 285 -7.10 -17.78 17.20
CA ILE A 285 -7.22 -17.41 15.77
C ILE A 285 -8.11 -16.18 15.61
N ALA A 286 -9.27 -16.17 16.25
CA ALA A 286 -10.20 -15.05 16.19
C ALA A 286 -9.61 -13.78 16.81
N ALA A 287 -9.00 -13.88 18.00
CA ALA A 287 -8.35 -12.75 18.66
C ALA A 287 -7.20 -12.18 17.83
N HIS A 288 -6.38 -13.03 17.21
CA HIS A 288 -5.31 -12.63 16.31
C HIS A 288 -5.84 -11.86 15.08
N SER A 289 -6.86 -12.41 14.43
CA SER A 289 -7.46 -11.80 13.26
C SER A 289 -8.07 -10.42 13.55
N PHE A 290 -8.84 -10.33 14.65
CA PHE A 290 -9.47 -9.06 15.06
C PHE A 290 -8.42 -8.03 15.51
N ALA A 291 -7.38 -8.47 16.21
CA ALA A 291 -6.29 -7.59 16.62
C ALA A 291 -5.52 -7.01 15.40
N ILE A 292 -5.22 -7.83 14.41
CA ILE A 292 -4.60 -7.35 13.14
C ILE A 292 -5.51 -6.34 12.44
N THR A 293 -6.82 -6.59 12.39
CA THR A 293 -7.77 -5.66 11.78
C THR A 293 -7.82 -4.33 12.52
N ALA A 294 -7.84 -4.35 13.84
CA ALA A 294 -7.82 -3.15 14.68
C ALA A 294 -6.51 -2.37 14.53
N GLU A 295 -5.37 -3.07 14.57
CA GLU A 295 -4.03 -2.49 14.35
C GLU A 295 -3.91 -1.81 13.00
N SER A 296 -4.53 -2.35 11.94
CA SER A 296 -4.44 -1.77 10.60
C SER A 296 -4.89 -0.31 10.53
N LEU A 297 -5.87 0.07 11.33
CA LEU A 297 -6.31 1.47 11.44
C LEU A 297 -5.24 2.38 12.05
N CYS A 298 -4.40 1.83 12.92
CA CYS A 298 -3.37 2.58 13.63
C CYS A 298 -2.13 2.83 12.77
N TYR A 299 -1.74 1.89 11.90
CA TYR A 299 -0.55 2.07 11.08
C TYR A 299 -0.83 2.71 9.70
N MET A 300 -2.06 2.82 9.23
CA MET A 300 -2.38 3.46 7.95
C MET A 300 -1.90 4.92 7.84
N PRO A 301 -1.96 5.76 8.88
CA PRO A 301 -1.34 7.08 8.82
C PRO A 301 0.15 7.05 8.48
N GLY A 302 0.89 6.04 8.94
CA GLY A 302 2.30 5.84 8.60
C GLY A 302 2.53 5.67 7.10
N TYR A 303 1.69 4.89 6.42
CA TYR A 303 1.75 4.76 4.96
C TYR A 303 1.41 6.06 4.24
N GLY A 304 0.45 6.83 4.73
CA GLY A 304 0.13 8.15 4.17
C GLY A 304 1.30 9.14 4.26
N ILE A 305 2.03 9.14 5.37
CA ILE A 305 3.27 9.94 5.52
C ILE A 305 4.37 9.35 4.62
N GLY A 306 4.43 8.04 4.48
CA GLY A 306 5.36 7.34 3.58
C GLY A 306 5.20 7.76 2.12
N ASP A 307 3.96 7.88 1.63
CA ASP A 307 3.68 8.36 0.27
C ASP A 307 4.22 9.79 0.06
N ALA A 308 4.00 10.67 1.04
CA ALA A 308 4.55 12.03 1.01
C ALA A 308 6.09 12.01 1.01
N ALA A 309 6.70 11.14 1.82
CA ALA A 309 8.14 10.95 1.86
C ALA A 309 8.71 10.48 0.52
N THR A 310 8.08 9.48 -0.12
CA THR A 310 8.48 8.98 -1.44
C THR A 310 8.50 10.09 -2.49
N THR A 311 7.47 10.91 -2.52
CA THR A 311 7.35 12.03 -3.47
C THR A 311 8.39 13.12 -3.20
N LEU A 312 8.52 13.58 -1.95
CA LEU A 312 9.44 14.65 -1.58
C LEU A 312 10.90 14.24 -1.78
N VAL A 313 11.25 13.03 -1.37
CA VAL A 313 12.59 12.47 -1.58
C VAL A 313 12.87 12.28 -3.07
N GLY A 314 11.92 11.72 -3.83
CA GLY A 314 12.07 11.54 -5.27
C GLY A 314 12.31 12.87 -6.00
N GLN A 315 11.50 13.88 -5.74
CA GLN A 315 11.66 15.18 -6.41
C GLN A 315 12.91 15.95 -5.95
N THR A 316 13.25 15.94 -4.66
CA THR A 316 14.47 16.59 -4.18
C THR A 316 15.74 15.91 -4.65
N HIS A 317 15.70 14.57 -4.75
CA HIS A 317 16.79 13.78 -5.32
C HIS A 317 16.97 14.11 -6.81
N GLY A 318 15.87 14.13 -7.58
CA GLY A 318 15.89 14.53 -9.00
C GLY A 318 16.35 15.97 -9.23
N ALA A 319 16.02 16.89 -8.31
CA ALA A 319 16.49 18.28 -8.32
C ALA A 319 17.98 18.44 -7.93
N GLY A 320 18.67 17.38 -7.54
CA GLY A 320 20.05 17.43 -7.07
C GLY A 320 20.22 18.11 -5.69
N ARG A 321 19.11 18.34 -4.96
CA ARG A 321 19.13 19.05 -3.66
C ARG A 321 19.29 18.09 -2.49
N ILE A 322 20.49 17.53 -2.36
CA ILE A 322 20.78 16.45 -1.38
C ILE A 322 20.50 16.86 0.06
N ASP A 323 20.84 18.09 0.46
CA ASP A 323 20.58 18.57 1.83
C ASP A 323 19.09 18.71 2.12
N LEU A 324 18.33 19.20 1.15
CA LEU A 324 16.87 19.27 1.27
C LEU A 324 16.24 17.88 1.30
N CYS A 325 16.77 16.96 0.51
CA CYS A 325 16.36 15.56 0.47
C CYS A 325 16.55 14.90 1.85
N LYS A 326 17.72 15.06 2.47
CA LYS A 326 17.98 14.57 3.84
C LYS A 326 17.02 15.19 4.86
N ASN A 327 16.82 16.51 4.78
CA ASN A 327 15.92 17.20 5.69
C ASN A 327 14.49 16.64 5.60
N PHE A 328 13.96 16.46 4.39
CA PHE A 328 12.64 15.86 4.21
C PHE A 328 12.57 14.42 4.72
N ALA A 329 13.61 13.61 4.45
CA ALA A 329 13.67 12.25 4.96
C ALA A 329 13.62 12.21 6.49
N TYR A 330 14.43 13.00 7.18
CA TYR A 330 14.42 13.04 8.64
C TYR A 330 13.12 13.60 9.22
N MET A 331 12.57 14.65 8.62
CA MET A 331 11.32 15.26 9.09
C MET A 331 10.11 14.34 8.87
N THR A 332 10.02 13.64 7.75
CA THR A 332 8.93 12.70 7.48
C THR A 332 8.99 11.49 8.38
N VAL A 333 10.18 10.91 8.60
CA VAL A 333 10.35 9.79 9.53
C VAL A 333 10.03 10.22 10.96
N GLY A 334 10.53 11.38 11.41
CA GLY A 334 10.21 11.91 12.73
C GLY A 334 8.73 12.18 12.92
N LEU A 335 8.05 12.76 11.93
CA LEU A 335 6.60 12.98 11.96
C LEU A 335 5.84 11.65 11.99
N GLY A 336 6.25 10.68 11.19
CA GLY A 336 5.66 9.34 11.17
C GLY A 336 5.77 8.65 12.53
N MET A 337 6.95 8.69 13.15
CA MET A 337 7.17 8.14 14.49
C MET A 337 6.30 8.83 15.55
N LEU A 338 6.16 10.15 15.48
CA LEU A 338 5.34 10.91 16.41
C LEU A 338 3.85 10.58 16.24
N VAL A 339 3.34 10.57 15.01
CA VAL A 339 1.94 10.27 14.72
C VAL A 339 1.60 8.83 15.14
N MET A 340 2.43 7.86 14.78
CA MET A 340 2.17 6.47 15.15
C MET A 340 2.42 6.20 16.63
N ALA A 341 3.31 6.94 17.31
CA ALA A 341 3.39 6.88 18.77
C ALA A 341 2.08 7.35 19.43
N LEU A 342 1.47 8.42 18.91
CA LEU A 342 0.17 8.88 19.37
C LEU A 342 -0.93 7.84 19.09
N MET A 343 -0.93 7.26 17.89
CA MET A 343 -1.86 6.18 17.55
C MET A 343 -1.66 4.94 18.44
N GLY A 344 -0.41 4.61 18.79
CA GLY A 344 -0.08 3.56 19.73
C GLY A 344 -0.64 3.82 21.14
N VAL A 345 -0.57 5.06 21.61
CA VAL A 345 -1.21 5.44 22.89
C VAL A 345 -2.73 5.28 22.82
N ILE A 346 -3.36 5.75 21.73
CA ILE A 346 -4.80 5.58 21.51
C ILE A 346 -5.15 4.10 21.47
N MET A 347 -4.41 3.28 20.74
CA MET A 347 -4.61 1.83 20.65
C MET A 347 -4.45 1.16 22.00
N TYR A 348 -3.46 1.54 22.81
CA TYR A 348 -3.25 0.99 24.15
C TYR A 348 -4.43 1.28 25.10
N VAL A 349 -4.92 2.52 25.08
CA VAL A 349 -6.02 2.97 25.95
C VAL A 349 -7.36 2.34 25.52
N PHE A 350 -7.67 2.42 24.21
CA PHE A 350 -8.95 1.98 23.65
C PHE A 350 -8.94 0.54 23.10
N ALA A 351 -7.91 -0.25 23.39
CA ALA A 351 -7.84 -1.65 22.93
C ALA A 351 -9.09 -2.49 23.27
N PRO A 352 -9.66 -2.42 24.50
CA PRO A 352 -10.87 -3.19 24.81
C PRO A 352 -12.07 -2.80 23.97
N GLU A 353 -12.23 -1.51 23.68
CA GLU A 353 -13.32 -0.97 22.86
C GLU A 353 -13.14 -1.37 21.40
N MET A 354 -11.91 -1.26 20.88
CA MET A 354 -11.59 -1.63 19.51
C MET A 354 -11.89 -3.09 19.22
N ILE A 355 -11.47 -4.00 20.10
CA ILE A 355 -11.80 -5.42 19.96
C ILE A 355 -13.28 -5.69 20.28
N GLY A 356 -13.86 -4.97 21.24
CA GLY A 356 -15.27 -5.12 21.62
C GLY A 356 -16.26 -4.79 20.52
N VAL A 357 -15.93 -3.88 19.62
CA VAL A 357 -16.70 -3.59 18.41
C VAL A 357 -16.69 -4.76 17.42
N LEU A 358 -15.58 -5.51 17.38
CA LEU A 358 -15.39 -6.62 16.44
C LEU A 358 -15.94 -7.95 16.97
N SER A 359 -15.94 -8.15 18.30
CA SER A 359 -16.42 -9.39 18.90
C SER A 359 -17.08 -9.14 20.26
N PRO A 360 -18.29 -9.73 20.50
CA PRO A 360 -18.94 -9.69 21.78
C PRO A 360 -18.38 -10.75 22.77
N VAL A 361 -17.51 -11.66 22.30
CA VAL A 361 -16.99 -12.78 23.13
C VAL A 361 -15.89 -12.27 24.03
N GLU A 362 -16.14 -12.36 25.37
CA GLU A 362 -15.22 -11.80 26.36
C GLU A 362 -13.80 -12.41 26.31
N ALA A 363 -13.66 -13.71 26.08
CA ALA A 363 -12.36 -14.36 25.95
C ALA A 363 -11.55 -13.83 24.78
N ILE A 364 -12.19 -13.57 23.64
CA ILE A 364 -11.57 -12.97 22.45
C ILE A 364 -11.19 -11.53 22.73
N ARG A 365 -12.07 -10.79 23.40
CA ARG A 365 -11.85 -9.39 23.76
C ARG A 365 -10.65 -9.21 24.68
N GLN A 366 -10.54 -10.02 25.72
CA GLN A 366 -9.41 -9.97 26.66
C GLN A 366 -8.10 -10.31 25.99
N LEU A 367 -8.04 -11.40 25.23
CA LEU A 367 -6.84 -11.83 24.54
C LEU A 367 -6.41 -10.84 23.46
N GLY A 368 -7.34 -10.35 22.63
CA GLY A 368 -7.08 -9.35 21.61
C GLY A 368 -6.61 -8.00 22.18
N THR A 369 -7.20 -7.59 23.31
CA THR A 369 -6.76 -6.39 24.05
C THR A 369 -5.31 -6.51 24.50
N THR A 370 -4.92 -7.65 25.06
CA THR A 370 -3.53 -7.89 25.48
C THR A 370 -2.59 -7.83 24.28
N CYS A 371 -2.97 -8.45 23.16
CA CYS A 371 -2.20 -8.41 21.92
C CYS A 371 -1.97 -6.97 21.41
N LEU A 372 -3.02 -6.17 21.32
CA LEU A 372 -2.92 -4.75 20.89
C LEU A 372 -2.05 -3.91 21.83
N ARG A 373 -2.13 -4.15 23.14
CA ARG A 373 -1.30 -3.45 24.11
C ARG A 373 0.18 -3.79 24.01
N ILE A 374 0.50 -5.04 23.67
CA ILE A 374 1.89 -5.45 23.39
C ILE A 374 2.41 -4.71 22.16
N GLU A 375 1.64 -4.64 21.09
CA GLU A 375 2.04 -4.02 19.83
C GLU A 375 2.17 -2.49 19.93
N ALA A 376 1.36 -1.85 20.77
CA ALA A 376 1.33 -0.39 20.92
C ALA A 376 2.71 0.22 21.20
N PHE A 377 3.59 -0.50 21.89
CA PHE A 377 4.97 -0.02 22.15
C PHE A 377 5.88 -0.08 20.93
N ALA A 378 5.57 -0.92 19.95
CA ALA A 378 6.35 -1.05 18.72
C ALA A 378 5.93 -0.04 17.64
N GLU A 379 4.76 0.59 17.75
CA GLU A 379 4.21 1.50 16.74
C GLU A 379 5.16 2.61 16.28
N PRO A 380 5.90 3.33 17.14
CA PRO A 380 6.86 4.34 16.69
C PRO A 380 7.98 3.75 15.82
N PHE A 381 8.46 2.55 16.16
CA PHE A 381 9.49 1.86 15.37
C PHE A 381 8.93 1.25 14.10
N PHE A 382 7.69 0.83 14.12
CA PHE A 382 6.97 0.42 12.91
C PHE A 382 6.87 1.61 11.94
N ALA A 383 6.52 2.81 12.42
CA ALA A 383 6.55 4.03 11.62
C ALA A 383 7.94 4.29 11.03
N ALA A 384 8.99 4.16 11.83
CA ALA A 384 10.36 4.32 11.37
C ALA A 384 10.68 3.36 10.21
N SER A 385 10.21 2.11 10.27
CA SER A 385 10.41 1.15 9.19
C SER A 385 9.59 1.49 7.94
N ILE A 386 8.29 1.82 8.08
CA ILE A 386 7.41 2.16 6.96
C ILE A 386 7.92 3.40 6.22
N VAL A 387 8.12 4.51 6.95
CA VAL A 387 8.46 5.79 6.32
C VAL A 387 9.87 5.77 5.76
N THR A 388 10.85 5.15 6.45
CA THR A 388 12.22 5.04 5.89
C THR A 388 12.26 4.11 4.69
N TYR A 389 11.47 3.03 4.66
CA TYR A 389 11.31 2.22 3.45
C TYR A 389 10.83 3.09 2.28
N CYS A 390 9.81 3.91 2.48
CA CYS A 390 9.29 4.83 1.47
C CYS A 390 10.31 5.88 1.05
N VAL A 391 11.13 6.41 1.97
CA VAL A 391 12.28 7.27 1.66
C VAL A 391 13.25 6.58 0.72
N CYS A 392 13.62 5.33 1.02
CA CYS A 392 14.52 4.55 0.18
C CYS A 392 13.92 4.29 -1.21
N VAL A 393 12.63 3.94 -1.29
CA VAL A 393 11.91 3.75 -2.57
C VAL A 393 11.92 5.04 -3.37
N GLY A 394 11.64 6.19 -2.76
CA GLY A 394 11.69 7.50 -3.41
C GLY A 394 13.07 7.85 -3.98
N ALA A 395 14.14 7.39 -3.33
CA ALA A 395 15.51 7.51 -3.83
C ALA A 395 15.88 6.45 -4.89
N GLY A 396 15.00 5.47 -5.16
CA GLY A 396 15.25 4.36 -6.09
C GLY A 396 16.05 3.20 -5.49
N ASP A 397 16.28 3.19 -4.18
CA ASP A 397 16.95 2.12 -3.46
C ASP A 397 15.91 1.15 -2.88
N THR A 398 15.61 0.09 -3.60
CA THR A 398 14.55 -0.86 -3.20
C THR A 398 15.10 -2.21 -2.75
N PHE A 399 16.25 -2.64 -3.27
CA PHE A 399 16.79 -3.97 -2.97
C PHE A 399 17.18 -4.15 -1.49
N LYS A 400 17.95 -3.22 -0.94
CA LYS A 400 18.42 -3.33 0.45
C LYS A 400 17.29 -3.18 1.47
N PRO A 401 16.35 -2.22 1.33
CA PRO A 401 15.17 -2.16 2.18
C PRO A 401 14.30 -3.42 2.11
N ALA A 402 14.10 -3.99 0.92
CA ALA A 402 13.40 -5.26 0.76
C ALA A 402 14.12 -6.41 1.50
N ALA A 403 15.43 -6.49 1.39
CA ALA A 403 16.23 -7.49 2.11
C ALA A 403 16.13 -7.34 3.64
N ILE A 404 16.10 -6.11 4.17
CA ILE A 404 15.87 -5.86 5.60
C ILE A 404 14.50 -6.36 6.02
N ASN A 405 13.43 -5.98 5.29
CA ASN A 405 12.07 -6.41 5.60
C ASN A 405 11.95 -7.94 5.59
N LEU A 406 12.47 -8.59 4.55
CA LEU A 406 12.43 -10.06 4.45
C LEU A 406 13.27 -10.73 5.51
N GLY A 407 14.48 -10.25 5.75
CA GLY A 407 15.38 -10.82 6.76
C GLY A 407 14.77 -10.75 8.15
N THR A 408 14.23 -9.60 8.56
CA THR A 408 13.62 -9.45 9.88
C THR A 408 12.34 -10.29 10.01
N MET A 409 11.51 -10.33 8.99
CA MET A 409 10.26 -11.11 9.00
C MET A 409 10.51 -12.60 9.10
N TRP A 410 11.37 -13.15 8.23
CA TRP A 410 11.59 -14.59 8.16
C TRP A 410 12.53 -15.10 9.26
N LEU A 411 13.62 -14.38 9.55
CA LEU A 411 14.64 -14.85 10.51
C LEU A 411 14.33 -14.43 11.95
N VAL A 412 13.70 -13.28 12.16
CA VAL A 412 13.44 -12.79 13.53
C VAL A 412 12.00 -13.07 13.95
N ARG A 413 11.02 -12.53 13.22
CA ARG A 413 9.60 -12.66 13.62
C ARG A 413 9.14 -14.11 13.68
N LEU A 414 9.29 -14.87 12.58
CA LEU A 414 8.78 -16.24 12.52
C LEU A 414 9.51 -17.18 13.50
N THR A 415 10.81 -17.02 13.65
CA THR A 415 11.59 -17.83 14.59
C THR A 415 11.20 -17.55 16.05
N LEU A 416 11.10 -16.27 16.42
CA LEU A 416 10.66 -15.88 17.76
C LEU A 416 9.21 -16.27 18.01
N ALA A 417 8.31 -16.07 17.03
CA ALA A 417 6.92 -16.45 17.15
C ALA A 417 6.76 -17.96 17.41
N TYR A 418 7.45 -18.79 16.64
CA TYR A 418 7.46 -20.24 16.86
C TYR A 418 7.98 -20.64 18.25
N GLY A 419 9.07 -20.02 18.69
CA GLY A 419 9.64 -20.30 20.03
C GLY A 419 8.74 -19.83 21.17
N LEU A 420 8.31 -18.57 21.12
CA LEU A 420 7.52 -17.94 22.20
C LEU A 420 6.07 -18.45 22.25
N SER A 421 5.50 -18.90 21.13
CA SER A 421 4.14 -19.45 21.11
C SER A 421 3.99 -20.69 21.98
N LYS A 422 5.06 -21.45 22.19
CA LYS A 422 5.07 -22.65 23.05
C LYS A 422 4.92 -22.31 24.53
N SER A 423 5.47 -21.18 24.96
CA SER A 423 5.45 -20.76 26.38
C SER A 423 4.35 -19.76 26.69
N TYR A 424 4.12 -18.80 25.78
CA TYR A 424 3.20 -17.67 25.97
C TYR A 424 2.00 -17.68 25.02
N ARG A 425 1.82 -18.76 24.26
CA ARG A 425 0.70 -18.91 23.31
C ARG A 425 0.60 -17.72 22.33
N LEU A 426 -0.61 -17.14 22.16
CA LEU A 426 -0.81 -16.00 21.25
C LEU A 426 -0.05 -14.75 21.69
N GLU A 427 0.02 -14.48 22.97
CA GLU A 427 0.81 -13.34 23.49
C GLU A 427 2.27 -13.44 23.07
N GLY A 428 2.84 -14.66 23.06
CA GLY A 428 4.21 -14.91 22.57
C GLY A 428 4.39 -14.57 21.09
N VAL A 429 3.40 -14.83 20.26
CA VAL A 429 3.41 -14.45 18.83
C VAL A 429 3.43 -12.92 18.69
N TRP A 430 2.64 -12.20 19.47
CA TRP A 430 2.58 -10.74 19.44
C TRP A 430 3.82 -10.08 20.05
N ILE A 431 4.41 -10.67 21.09
CA ILE A 431 5.74 -10.24 21.59
C ILE A 431 6.81 -10.40 20.52
N ALA A 432 6.81 -11.51 19.76
CA ALA A 432 7.72 -11.71 18.64
C ALA A 432 7.51 -10.65 17.56
N MET A 433 6.27 -10.30 17.25
CA MET A 433 5.91 -9.27 16.28
C MET A 433 6.40 -7.90 16.71
N ALA A 434 6.09 -7.48 17.95
CA ALA A 434 6.53 -6.20 18.49
C ALA A 434 8.06 -6.09 18.59
N THR A 435 8.73 -7.18 18.97
CA THR A 435 10.21 -7.24 19.02
C THR A 435 10.80 -7.07 17.63
N GLU A 436 10.27 -7.79 16.64
CA GLU A 436 10.76 -7.71 15.27
C GLU A 436 10.51 -6.31 14.67
N LEU A 437 9.32 -5.73 14.85
CA LEU A 437 9.01 -4.39 14.36
C LEU A 437 9.93 -3.32 14.96
N THR A 438 10.23 -3.45 16.26
CA THR A 438 11.20 -2.59 16.94
C THR A 438 12.61 -2.76 16.35
N PHE A 439 13.05 -3.99 16.21
CA PHE A 439 14.36 -4.29 15.61
C PHE A 439 14.47 -3.81 14.17
N ARG A 440 13.45 -4.05 13.35
CA ARG A 440 13.37 -3.56 11.98
C ARG A 440 13.42 -2.04 11.92
N GLY A 441 12.65 -1.36 12.77
CA GLY A 441 12.65 0.10 12.89
C GLY A 441 14.04 0.65 13.20
N VAL A 442 14.77 0.03 14.14
CA VAL A 442 16.15 0.41 14.46
C VAL A 442 17.08 0.24 13.26
N LEU A 443 16.99 -0.89 12.54
CA LEU A 443 17.79 -1.11 11.32
C LEU A 443 17.53 -0.05 10.25
N PHE A 444 16.27 0.32 10.06
CA PHE A 444 15.91 1.38 9.12
C PHE A 444 16.39 2.76 9.57
N LEU A 445 16.34 3.09 10.86
CA LEU A 445 16.92 4.34 11.39
C LEU A 445 18.45 4.37 11.20
N ILE A 446 19.15 3.28 11.46
CA ILE A 446 20.60 3.19 11.19
C ILE A 446 20.87 3.44 9.71
N ARG A 447 20.07 2.85 8.82
CA ARG A 447 20.21 3.07 7.38
C ARG A 447 19.92 4.53 6.98
N LEU A 448 18.89 5.14 7.57
CA LEU A 448 18.53 6.54 7.34
C LEU A 448 19.70 7.46 7.69
N PHE A 449 20.25 7.32 8.90
CA PHE A 449 21.34 8.18 9.40
C PHE A 449 22.66 7.95 8.67
N ARG A 450 22.98 6.72 8.25
CA ARG A 450 24.16 6.44 7.43
C ARG A 450 24.09 7.07 6.03
N GLY A 451 22.92 7.49 5.56
CA GLY A 451 22.74 8.15 4.26
C GLY A 451 23.09 7.30 3.04
N SER A 452 23.31 6.00 3.21
CA SER A 452 23.71 5.09 2.12
C SER A 452 22.62 4.87 1.06
N TRP A 453 21.37 5.20 1.40
CA TRP A 453 20.20 5.12 0.52
C TRP A 453 20.22 6.14 -0.63
N MET A 454 21.01 7.23 -0.49
CA MET A 454 21.11 8.28 -1.52
C MET A 454 22.07 7.93 -2.66
N LYS A 455 22.90 6.90 -2.51
CA LYS A 455 23.93 6.53 -3.51
C LYS A 455 23.41 5.71 -4.67
N SER A 456 22.19 5.22 -4.62
CA SER A 456 21.67 4.24 -5.58
C SER A 456 21.24 4.83 -6.92
N PHE A 457 21.19 6.15 -7.06
CA PHE A 457 20.73 6.77 -8.29
C PHE A 457 21.51 8.07 -8.61
N GLN A 458 22.61 7.96 -9.32
CA GLN A 458 23.15 9.11 -10.06
C GLN A 458 22.38 9.20 -11.38
N VAL A 459 21.61 10.27 -11.52
CA VAL A 459 21.13 10.71 -12.84
C VAL A 459 22.38 11.12 -13.60
N HIS A 460 22.93 10.21 -14.41
CA HIS A 460 23.91 10.61 -15.39
C HIS A 460 23.17 11.46 -16.42
N GLY A 461 23.58 12.73 -16.53
CA GLY A 461 23.06 13.71 -17.42
C GLY A 461 23.23 13.35 -18.89
#